data_b205d42152a13bb8d0b531272368edef
#
_entry.id   b205d42152a13bb8d0b531272368edef
#
_cell.length_a   1.000
_cell.length_b   1.000
_cell.length_c   1.000
_cell.angle_alpha   90.00
_cell.angle_beta   90.00
_cell.angle_gamma   90.00
#
_symmetry.space_group_name_H-M   'P 1'
#
loop_
_entity.id
_entity.type
_entity.pdbx_description
1 polymer ?
#
loop_
_entity_poly.entity_id
_entity_poly.type
_entity_poly.pdbx_seq_one_letter_code
_entity_poly.pdbx_strand_id
1 'polypeptide(L)'
;MCDYGTRPKLSRRSLIAGASTFLTAGMLPRFGARAEDKEAAPNAIPPSEALERLKAGNARFAADGGKDIDFSAKRAARVKAEQPIAGILSCSDSRVPPEIIFDQRPGDLFVSRNAGNVVSSYGLASFEFAVTSLGIPLIMVLGHKGCGVVLSALAASTQRKELPGHLPELVKAIEPAVITAHGKHPSDFLAASIEENVRLGMKRLKTKSKIIGEAVMAGKLKIAGGVYDLETGVVK
;
A
#
# COMPACT_ATOMS: atom_id res chain seq x y z
N MET A 1 -25.49 -0.73 -12.11
CA MET A 1 -26.43 -1.84 -12.28
C MET A 1 -25.61 -3.06 -12.65
N CYS A 2 -25.22 -3.87 -11.67
CA CYS A 2 -24.37 -5.05 -11.88
C CYS A 2 -25.29 -6.26 -12.01
N ASP A 3 -25.30 -6.88 -13.20
CA ASP A 3 -26.07 -8.07 -13.49
C ASP A 3 -25.29 -9.30 -13.00
N TYR A 4 -25.83 -9.99 -12.01
CA TYR A 4 -25.29 -11.24 -11.48
C TYR A 4 -25.84 -12.41 -12.32
N GLY A 5 -25.11 -12.79 -13.36
CA GLY A 5 -25.40 -13.96 -14.17
C GLY A 5 -25.52 -15.24 -13.33
N THR A 6 -26.65 -15.95 -13.47
CA THR A 6 -27.00 -17.20 -12.81
C THR A 6 -26.05 -18.33 -13.15
N ARG A 7 -25.44 -18.97 -12.15
CA ARG A 7 -24.62 -20.19 -12.29
C ARG A 7 -25.50 -21.40 -12.62
N PRO A 8 -25.15 -22.25 -13.59
CA PRO A 8 -25.86 -23.49 -13.85
C PRO A 8 -25.66 -24.50 -12.71
N LYS A 9 -26.76 -25.07 -12.21
CA LYS A 9 -26.77 -26.15 -11.20
C LYS A 9 -26.38 -27.47 -11.88
N LEU A 10 -25.20 -28.00 -11.56
CA LEU A 10 -24.79 -29.34 -11.94
C LEU A 10 -25.56 -30.38 -11.09
N SER A 11 -26.35 -31.23 -11.75
CA SER A 11 -27.10 -32.31 -11.16
C SER A 11 -26.18 -33.52 -10.85
N ARG A 12 -26.33 -34.09 -9.62
CA ARG A 12 -25.56 -35.27 -9.12
C ARG A 12 -25.91 -36.61 -9.73
N ARG A 13 -26.55 -36.71 -10.94
CA ARG A 13 -27.06 -37.95 -11.48
C ARG A 13 -26.38 -38.47 -12.76
N SER A 14 -25.19 -38.04 -13.12
CA SER A 14 -24.49 -38.50 -14.33
C SER A 14 -23.12 -39.12 -14.05
N LEU A 15 -23.04 -39.98 -13.07
CA LEU A 15 -21.87 -40.81 -12.79
C LEU A 15 -22.33 -42.21 -12.44
N ILE A 16 -22.57 -43.07 -13.45
CA ILE A 16 -22.45 -44.54 -13.43
C ILE A 16 -22.86 -45.03 -14.83
N ALA A 17 -21.93 -45.42 -15.64
CA ALA A 17 -21.98 -46.58 -16.54
C ALA A 17 -20.77 -46.64 -17.47
N GLY A 18 -20.04 -47.75 -17.48
CA GLY A 18 -19.12 -48.09 -18.58
C GLY A 18 -17.73 -48.55 -18.14
N ALA A 19 -17.65 -49.66 -17.42
CA ALA A 19 -16.42 -50.45 -17.36
C ALA A 19 -16.44 -51.37 -18.62
N SER A 20 -15.43 -51.27 -19.48
CA SER A 20 -15.01 -52.33 -20.42
C SER A 20 -13.55 -52.17 -20.76
N THR A 21 -12.83 -53.19 -20.38
CA THR A 21 -11.42 -53.52 -20.61
C THR A 21 -11.01 -53.45 -22.07
N PHE A 22 -9.92 -52.72 -22.37
CA PHE A 22 -8.99 -53.06 -23.46
C PHE A 22 -7.57 -52.76 -23.03
N LEU A 23 -6.79 -53.82 -22.76
CA LEU A 23 -5.34 -53.78 -22.68
C LEU A 23 -4.78 -53.57 -24.10
N THR A 24 -4.21 -52.42 -24.35
CA THR A 24 -3.22 -52.22 -25.42
C THR A 24 -2.04 -51.47 -24.84
N ALA A 25 -0.88 -52.13 -24.81
CA ALA A 25 0.39 -51.54 -24.53
C ALA A 25 0.70 -50.48 -25.61
N GLY A 26 0.46 -49.23 -25.30
CA GLY A 26 0.75 -48.08 -26.15
C GLY A 26 1.68 -47.14 -25.43
N MET A 27 2.85 -46.88 -26.02
CA MET A 27 3.83 -45.88 -25.66
C MET A 27 3.14 -44.56 -25.29
N LEU A 28 3.15 -44.18 -23.99
CA LEU A 28 2.75 -42.86 -23.58
C LEU A 28 3.78 -41.83 -24.07
N PRO A 29 3.39 -40.85 -24.90
CA PRO A 29 4.27 -39.71 -25.13
C PRO A 29 4.52 -39.03 -23.78
N ARG A 30 5.79 -38.97 -23.37
CA ARG A 30 6.21 -38.10 -22.30
C ARG A 30 5.95 -36.66 -22.74
N PHE A 31 4.80 -36.11 -22.37
CA PHE A 31 4.62 -34.67 -22.35
C PHE A 31 5.59 -34.16 -21.30
N GLY A 32 6.79 -33.80 -21.73
CA GLY A 32 7.67 -32.93 -20.97
C GLY A 32 6.88 -31.66 -20.74
N ALA A 33 6.39 -31.44 -19.53
CA ALA A 33 5.92 -30.15 -19.11
C ALA A 33 7.11 -29.20 -19.25
N ARG A 34 7.19 -28.51 -20.38
CA ARG A 34 8.05 -27.35 -20.55
C ARG A 34 7.56 -26.38 -19.49
N ALA A 35 8.37 -26.17 -18.44
CA ALA A 35 8.14 -25.07 -17.54
C ALA A 35 8.10 -23.82 -18.43
N GLU A 36 6.90 -23.28 -18.64
CA GLU A 36 6.79 -21.93 -19.17
C GLU A 36 7.55 -21.07 -18.17
N ASP A 37 8.65 -20.46 -18.60
CA ASP A 37 9.32 -19.38 -17.89
C ASP A 37 8.27 -18.28 -17.74
N LYS A 38 7.50 -18.32 -16.64
CA LYS A 38 6.61 -17.22 -16.28
C LYS A 38 7.52 -16.05 -16.04
N GLU A 39 7.50 -15.10 -16.98
CA GLU A 39 8.15 -13.81 -16.82
C GLU A 39 7.84 -13.30 -15.40
N ALA A 40 8.88 -13.02 -14.63
CA ALA A 40 8.72 -12.59 -13.25
C ALA A 40 7.81 -11.36 -13.20
N ALA A 41 6.86 -11.34 -12.26
CA ALA A 41 5.95 -10.20 -12.12
C ALA A 41 6.76 -8.91 -11.94
N PRO A 42 6.38 -7.78 -12.57
CA PRO A 42 7.11 -6.51 -12.50
C PRO A 42 7.40 -6.01 -11.08
N ASN A 43 6.64 -6.46 -10.09
CA ASN A 43 6.83 -6.17 -8.67
C ASN A 43 7.66 -7.25 -7.92
N ALA A 44 8.13 -8.28 -8.61
CA ALA A 44 9.06 -9.27 -8.06
C ALA A 44 10.48 -8.69 -7.97
N ILE A 45 10.62 -7.59 -7.28
CA ILE A 45 11.88 -6.85 -7.08
C ILE A 45 12.24 -6.83 -5.59
N PRO A 46 13.53 -6.67 -5.24
CA PRO A 46 13.94 -6.51 -3.85
C PRO A 46 13.26 -5.29 -3.18
N PRO A 47 12.94 -5.37 -1.87
CA PRO A 47 12.35 -4.24 -1.14
C PRO A 47 13.18 -2.95 -1.17
N SER A 48 14.51 -3.07 -1.25
CA SER A 48 15.43 -1.94 -1.42
C SER A 48 15.27 -1.27 -2.76
N GLU A 49 15.13 -2.05 -3.83
CA GLU A 49 14.92 -1.52 -5.19
C GLU A 49 13.59 -0.77 -5.30
N ALA A 50 12.52 -1.30 -4.72
CA ALA A 50 11.24 -0.60 -4.68
C ALA A 50 11.36 0.78 -4.02
N LEU A 51 12.09 0.87 -2.89
CA LEU A 51 12.34 2.14 -2.23
C LEU A 51 13.16 3.11 -3.08
N GLU A 52 14.20 2.63 -3.73
CA GLU A 52 15.03 3.48 -4.61
C GLU A 52 14.23 3.96 -5.84
N ARG A 53 13.32 3.16 -6.38
CA ARG A 53 12.40 3.60 -7.45
C ARG A 53 11.50 4.74 -7.00
N LEU A 54 10.94 4.67 -5.77
CA LEU A 54 10.14 5.77 -5.21
C LEU A 54 10.99 7.03 -4.99
N LYS A 55 12.19 6.90 -4.41
CA LYS A 55 13.10 8.04 -4.22
C LYS A 55 13.48 8.71 -5.53
N ALA A 56 13.85 7.91 -6.54
CA ALA A 56 14.19 8.42 -7.87
C ALA A 56 12.98 9.11 -8.53
N GLY A 57 11.78 8.58 -8.36
CA GLY A 57 10.55 9.20 -8.83
C GLY A 57 10.30 10.56 -8.16
N ASN A 58 10.41 10.60 -6.83
CA ASN A 58 10.25 11.86 -6.10
C ASN A 58 11.33 12.89 -6.45
N ALA A 59 12.56 12.47 -6.66
CA ALA A 59 13.63 13.38 -7.10
C ALA A 59 13.32 14.02 -8.48
N ARG A 60 12.74 13.26 -9.41
CA ARG A 60 12.28 13.82 -10.70
C ARG A 60 11.13 14.80 -10.51
N PHE A 61 10.13 14.44 -9.71
CA PHE A 61 9.00 15.32 -9.42
C PHE A 61 9.45 16.63 -8.77
N ALA A 62 10.32 16.56 -7.75
CA ALA A 62 10.82 17.73 -7.04
C ALA A 62 11.72 18.65 -7.90
N ALA A 63 12.32 18.12 -8.97
CA ALA A 63 13.13 18.88 -9.93
C ALA A 63 12.31 19.43 -11.09
N ASP A 64 10.96 19.47 -11.00
CA ASP A 64 10.05 19.83 -12.11
C ASP A 64 10.29 19.00 -13.39
N GLY A 65 10.95 17.87 -13.25
CA GLY A 65 11.30 16.94 -14.33
C GLY A 65 10.44 15.68 -14.34
N GLY A 66 9.25 15.71 -13.74
CA GLY A 66 8.29 14.61 -13.74
C GLY A 66 8.00 14.16 -15.18
N LYS A 67 7.80 12.86 -15.36
CA LYS A 67 7.46 12.31 -16.67
C LYS A 67 6.09 12.83 -17.10
N ASP A 68 5.96 13.20 -18.38
CA ASP A 68 4.65 13.35 -18.99
C ASP A 68 3.97 11.96 -19.04
N ILE A 69 3.16 11.69 -18.02
CA ILE A 69 2.53 10.39 -17.84
C ILE A 69 1.18 10.38 -18.56
N ASP A 70 1.11 9.65 -19.67
CA ASP A 70 -0.18 9.31 -20.25
C ASP A 70 -0.89 8.28 -19.37
N PHE A 71 -1.83 8.75 -18.53
CA PHE A 71 -2.64 7.92 -17.65
C PHE A 71 -3.59 7.00 -18.40
N SER A 72 -3.88 7.26 -19.69
CA SER A 72 -4.70 6.41 -20.54
C SER A 72 -3.91 5.25 -21.15
N ALA A 73 -2.61 5.42 -21.35
CA ALA A 73 -1.72 4.43 -21.94
C ALA A 73 -1.77 3.10 -21.18
N LYS A 74 -1.76 2.00 -21.94
CA LYS A 74 -1.79 0.61 -21.42
C LYS A 74 -2.99 0.26 -20.51
N ARG A 75 -4.11 1.00 -20.60
CA ARG A 75 -5.32 0.70 -19.83
C ARG A 75 -5.77 -0.75 -20.02
N ALA A 76 -5.80 -1.25 -21.24
CA ALA A 76 -6.20 -2.61 -21.56
C ALA A 76 -5.30 -3.69 -20.91
N ALA A 77 -4.00 -3.42 -20.79
CA ALA A 77 -3.06 -4.32 -20.11
C ALA A 77 -3.31 -4.39 -18.60
N ARG A 78 -3.66 -3.25 -17.98
CA ARG A 78 -3.96 -3.17 -16.54
C ARG A 78 -5.27 -3.84 -16.13
N VAL A 79 -6.19 -4.06 -17.07
CA VAL A 79 -7.44 -4.81 -16.80
C VAL A 79 -7.18 -6.23 -16.32
N LYS A 80 -6.10 -6.85 -16.78
CA LYS A 80 -5.80 -8.26 -16.50
C LYS A 80 -5.18 -8.52 -15.14
N ALA A 81 -4.36 -7.59 -14.64
CA ALA A 81 -3.68 -7.70 -13.35
C ALA A 81 -3.18 -6.33 -12.86
N GLU A 82 -3.11 -6.17 -11.55
CA GLU A 82 -2.38 -5.10 -10.89
C GLU A 82 -1.09 -5.69 -10.28
N GLN A 83 0.02 -4.96 -10.40
CA GLN A 83 1.34 -5.42 -9.94
C GLN A 83 2.10 -4.25 -9.31
N PRO A 84 1.58 -3.70 -8.21
CA PRO A 84 2.15 -2.53 -7.56
C PRO A 84 3.51 -2.85 -6.95
N ILE A 85 4.46 -1.94 -7.14
CA ILE A 85 5.82 -2.05 -6.56
C ILE A 85 5.86 -1.61 -5.09
N ALA A 86 4.84 -0.89 -4.63
CA ALA A 86 4.73 -0.43 -3.25
C ALA A 86 3.28 -0.18 -2.82
N GLY A 87 3.02 -0.38 -1.53
CA GLY A 87 1.84 0.15 -0.86
C GLY A 87 2.15 1.50 -0.22
N ILE A 88 1.26 2.48 -0.33
CA ILE A 88 1.42 3.81 0.27
C ILE A 88 0.27 4.09 1.23
N LEU A 89 0.59 4.30 2.50
CA LEU A 89 -0.33 4.89 3.47
C LEU A 89 -0.11 6.39 3.52
N SER A 90 -1.04 7.20 3.00
CA SER A 90 -0.89 8.64 2.95
C SER A 90 -2.08 9.42 3.51
N CYS A 91 -1.88 10.71 3.71
CA CYS A 91 -2.97 11.61 4.06
C CYS A 91 -3.96 11.79 2.91
N SER A 92 -5.26 12.03 3.25
CA SER A 92 -6.29 12.42 2.30
C SER A 92 -6.18 13.86 1.82
N ASP A 93 -5.19 14.63 2.26
CA ASP A 93 -4.95 16.01 1.80
C ASP A 93 -4.86 16.03 0.27
N SER A 94 -5.66 16.89 -0.38
CA SER A 94 -5.80 16.94 -1.83
C SER A 94 -4.48 17.27 -2.57
N ARG A 95 -3.51 17.84 -1.87
CA ARG A 95 -2.19 18.23 -2.39
C ARG A 95 -1.16 17.10 -2.31
N VAL A 96 -1.55 15.91 -1.79
CA VAL A 96 -0.64 14.79 -1.51
C VAL A 96 -1.06 13.54 -2.31
N PRO A 97 -1.11 13.57 -3.65
CA PRO A 97 -1.37 12.38 -4.48
C PRO A 97 -0.09 11.56 -4.63
N PRO A 98 -0.01 10.35 -4.08
CA PRO A 98 1.22 9.56 -4.07
C PRO A 98 1.77 9.25 -5.46
N GLU A 99 0.90 8.95 -6.42
CA GLU A 99 1.31 8.61 -7.79
C GLU A 99 2.08 9.77 -8.45
N ILE A 100 1.62 11.01 -8.22
CA ILE A 100 2.27 12.21 -8.75
C ILE A 100 3.58 12.49 -8.01
N ILE A 101 3.55 12.47 -6.66
CA ILE A 101 4.72 12.76 -5.82
C ILE A 101 5.87 11.78 -6.10
N PHE A 102 5.56 10.53 -6.38
CA PHE A 102 6.58 9.52 -6.69
C PHE A 102 6.77 9.26 -8.18
N ASP A 103 6.17 10.08 -9.07
CA ASP A 103 6.27 9.95 -10.53
C ASP A 103 5.98 8.51 -11.00
N GLN A 104 4.88 7.94 -10.50
CA GLN A 104 4.42 6.58 -10.78
C GLN A 104 3.15 6.58 -11.62
N ARG A 105 2.92 5.48 -12.33
CA ARG A 105 1.73 5.30 -13.18
C ARG A 105 0.58 4.64 -12.42
N PRO A 106 -0.67 4.78 -12.91
CA PRO A 106 -1.77 3.97 -12.41
C PRO A 106 -1.43 2.47 -12.47
N GLY A 107 -1.56 1.79 -11.34
CA GLY A 107 -1.21 0.37 -11.19
C GLY A 107 0.17 0.10 -10.60
N ASP A 108 1.05 1.10 -10.51
CA ASP A 108 2.39 0.95 -9.92
C ASP A 108 2.37 1.06 -8.39
N LEU A 109 1.33 1.69 -7.82
CA LEU A 109 1.16 1.85 -6.38
C LEU A 109 -0.19 1.30 -5.90
N PHE A 110 -0.19 0.65 -4.73
CA PHE A 110 -1.38 0.30 -3.97
C PHE A 110 -1.60 1.35 -2.88
N VAL A 111 -2.62 2.19 -3.01
CA VAL A 111 -2.76 3.39 -2.18
C VAL A 111 -3.92 3.27 -1.20
N SER A 112 -3.62 3.46 0.10
CA SER A 112 -4.60 3.63 1.17
C SER A 112 -4.47 5.04 1.75
N ARG A 113 -5.56 5.82 1.77
CA ARG A 113 -5.55 7.22 2.23
C ARG A 113 -6.62 7.47 3.29
N ASN A 114 -6.24 8.19 4.32
CA ASN A 114 -7.16 8.76 5.30
C ASN A 114 -6.56 10.03 5.90
N ALA A 115 -7.38 10.85 6.54
CA ALA A 115 -6.91 12.07 7.18
C ALA A 115 -5.87 11.76 8.26
N GLY A 116 -4.67 12.34 8.12
CA GLY A 116 -3.55 12.12 9.04
C GLY A 116 -2.80 10.80 8.86
N ASN A 117 -2.97 10.10 7.73
CA ASN A 117 -2.25 8.85 7.41
C ASN A 117 -2.20 7.82 8.56
N VAL A 118 -3.31 7.69 9.31
CA VAL A 118 -3.40 6.78 10.45
C VAL A 118 -3.60 5.33 10.02
N VAL A 119 -3.02 4.38 10.76
CA VAL A 119 -3.25 2.95 10.54
C VAL A 119 -4.60 2.58 11.14
N SER A 120 -5.62 2.46 10.30
CA SER A 120 -6.95 1.96 10.66
C SER A 120 -7.06 0.46 10.41
N SER A 121 -8.10 -0.18 10.97
CA SER A 121 -8.33 -1.62 10.75
C SER A 121 -8.51 -1.96 9.27
N TYR A 122 -9.26 -1.16 8.52
CA TYR A 122 -9.46 -1.35 7.09
C TYR A 122 -8.18 -1.08 6.28
N GLY A 123 -7.40 -0.06 6.66
CA GLY A 123 -6.10 0.21 6.05
C GLY A 123 -5.12 -0.93 6.28
N LEU A 124 -5.11 -1.49 7.51
CA LEU A 124 -4.27 -2.63 7.85
C LEU A 124 -4.65 -3.86 7.01
N ALA A 125 -5.94 -4.21 6.95
CA ALA A 125 -6.44 -5.32 6.14
C ALA A 125 -6.13 -5.14 4.65
N SER A 126 -6.21 -3.90 4.15
CA SER A 126 -5.83 -3.59 2.76
C SER A 126 -4.36 -3.88 2.49
N PHE A 127 -3.46 -3.52 3.41
CA PHE A 127 -2.03 -3.84 3.24
C PHE A 127 -1.74 -5.33 3.46
N GLU A 128 -2.47 -6.03 4.31
CA GLU A 128 -2.38 -7.50 4.41
C GLU A 128 -2.75 -8.16 3.07
N PHE A 129 -3.83 -7.70 2.43
CA PHE A 129 -4.19 -8.14 1.08
C PHE A 129 -3.09 -7.83 0.07
N ALA A 130 -2.56 -6.61 0.07
CA ALA A 130 -1.51 -6.22 -0.86
C ALA A 130 -0.23 -7.05 -0.69
N VAL A 131 0.13 -7.40 0.55
CA VAL A 131 1.29 -8.26 0.84
C VAL A 131 1.04 -9.71 0.42
N THR A 132 -0.14 -10.27 0.74
CA THR A 132 -0.41 -11.69 0.51
C THR A 132 -0.84 -12.03 -0.91
N SER A 133 -1.64 -11.15 -1.54
CA SER A 133 -2.26 -11.41 -2.83
C SER A 133 -1.54 -10.73 -3.99
N LEU A 134 -0.98 -9.54 -3.76
CA LEU A 134 -0.27 -8.78 -4.79
C LEU A 134 1.26 -8.87 -4.66
N GLY A 135 1.78 -9.33 -3.53
CA GLY A 135 3.21 -9.53 -3.32
C GLY A 135 4.02 -8.24 -3.28
N ILE A 136 3.44 -7.14 -2.77
CA ILE A 136 4.17 -5.87 -2.69
C ILE A 136 5.43 -6.00 -1.83
N PRO A 137 6.60 -5.52 -2.31
CA PRO A 137 7.84 -5.60 -1.55
C PRO A 137 8.06 -4.45 -0.57
N LEU A 138 7.26 -3.38 -0.65
CA LEU A 138 7.43 -2.17 0.15
C LEU A 138 6.08 -1.64 0.64
N ILE A 139 6.02 -1.18 1.89
CA ILE A 139 4.97 -0.27 2.38
C ILE A 139 5.65 1.02 2.82
N MET A 140 5.16 2.17 2.33
CA MET A 140 5.62 3.49 2.74
C MET A 140 4.53 4.24 3.49
N VAL A 141 4.85 4.77 4.66
CA VAL A 141 4.00 5.71 5.39
C VAL A 141 4.42 7.12 5.02
N LEU A 142 3.54 7.82 4.30
CA LEU A 142 3.79 9.17 3.81
C LEU A 142 3.00 10.19 4.62
N GLY A 143 3.70 10.92 5.50
CA GLY A 143 3.22 12.16 6.12
C GLY A 143 3.46 13.36 5.21
N HIS A 144 3.01 14.53 5.62
CA HIS A 144 3.30 15.78 4.90
C HIS A 144 3.37 16.97 5.85
N LYS A 145 4.15 17.98 5.51
CA LYS A 145 4.20 19.24 6.26
C LYS A 145 2.83 19.92 6.32
N GLY A 146 2.55 20.58 7.41
CA GLY A 146 1.32 21.33 7.60
C GLY A 146 0.04 20.48 7.65
N CYS A 147 0.12 19.21 8.09
CA CYS A 147 -1.04 18.34 8.18
C CYS A 147 -2.07 18.87 9.18
N GLY A 148 -3.26 19.26 8.68
CA GLY A 148 -4.33 19.87 9.49
C GLY A 148 -4.86 18.96 10.60
N VAL A 149 -4.90 17.64 10.39
CA VAL A 149 -5.36 16.69 11.43
C VAL A 149 -4.32 16.53 12.53
N VAL A 150 -3.02 16.52 12.21
CA VAL A 150 -1.95 16.53 13.23
C VAL A 150 -1.97 17.84 14.02
N LEU A 151 -2.20 18.97 13.35
CA LEU A 151 -2.39 20.26 14.00
C LEU A 151 -3.62 20.25 14.94
N SER A 152 -4.73 19.63 14.51
CA SER A 152 -5.92 19.47 15.35
C SER A 152 -5.65 18.58 16.56
N ALA A 153 -4.86 17.52 16.42
CA ALA A 153 -4.45 16.65 17.52
C ALA A 153 -3.56 17.42 18.53
N LEU A 154 -2.65 18.23 18.04
CA LEU A 154 -1.79 19.09 18.88
C LEU A 154 -2.64 20.11 19.65
N ALA A 155 -3.60 20.79 18.99
CA ALA A 155 -4.50 21.74 19.63
C ALA A 155 -5.40 21.07 20.67
N ALA A 156 -5.95 19.89 20.39
CA ALA A 156 -6.79 19.14 21.31
C ALA A 156 -6.02 18.73 22.58
N SER A 157 -4.77 18.30 22.43
CA SER A 157 -3.91 17.91 23.57
C SER A 157 -3.52 19.08 24.47
N THR A 158 -3.37 20.28 23.90
CA THR A 158 -2.94 21.49 24.65
C THR A 158 -4.11 22.31 25.16
N GLN A 159 -5.21 22.41 24.41
CA GLN A 159 -6.33 23.30 24.66
C GLN A 159 -7.59 22.62 25.19
N ARG A 160 -7.59 21.28 25.29
CA ARG A 160 -8.78 20.44 25.66
C ARG A 160 -10.03 20.79 24.85
N LYS A 161 -9.85 21.12 23.56
CA LYS A 161 -10.92 21.50 22.66
C LYS A 161 -11.76 20.29 22.28
N GLU A 162 -13.07 20.36 22.50
CA GLU A 162 -14.00 19.37 21.98
C GLU A 162 -14.03 19.42 20.45
N LEU A 163 -14.04 18.25 19.84
CA LEU A 163 -14.07 18.08 18.39
C LEU A 163 -15.39 17.44 17.98
N PRO A 164 -16.02 17.93 16.89
CA PRO A 164 -17.32 17.41 16.46
C PRO A 164 -17.23 16.03 15.77
N GLY A 165 -18.33 15.30 15.81
CA GLY A 165 -18.53 14.05 15.07
C GLY A 165 -17.49 12.99 15.37
N HIS A 166 -16.87 12.42 14.34
CA HIS A 166 -15.85 11.37 14.44
C HIS A 166 -14.41 11.88 14.49
N LEU A 167 -14.19 13.20 14.49
CA LEU A 167 -12.83 13.78 14.59
C LEU A 167 -12.08 13.34 15.85
N PRO A 168 -12.71 13.13 17.02
CA PRO A 168 -12.04 12.61 18.21
C PRO A 168 -11.33 11.27 17.97
N GLU A 169 -11.86 10.39 17.12
CA GLU A 169 -11.23 9.09 16.79
C GLU A 169 -9.90 9.27 16.06
N LEU A 170 -9.84 10.20 15.09
CA LEU A 170 -8.61 10.53 14.38
C LEU A 170 -7.56 11.14 15.31
N VAL A 171 -7.97 12.09 16.14
CA VAL A 171 -7.08 12.74 17.11
C VAL A 171 -6.52 11.72 18.09
N LYS A 172 -7.36 10.86 18.67
CA LYS A 172 -6.93 9.78 19.56
C LYS A 172 -5.93 8.82 18.89
N ALA A 173 -6.06 8.59 17.60
CA ALA A 173 -5.12 7.74 16.85
C ALA A 173 -3.75 8.42 16.70
N ILE A 174 -3.68 9.76 16.63
CA ILE A 174 -2.46 10.56 16.45
C ILE A 174 -1.84 10.99 17.79
N GLU A 175 -2.64 11.15 18.85
CA GLU A 175 -2.23 11.63 20.16
C GLU A 175 -0.93 10.99 20.70
N PRO A 176 -0.67 9.68 20.59
CA PRO A 176 0.59 9.10 21.04
C PRO A 176 1.82 9.68 20.33
N ALA A 177 1.68 10.10 19.07
CA ALA A 177 2.75 10.76 18.33
C ALA A 177 3.00 12.18 18.85
N VAL A 178 1.93 12.93 19.13
CA VAL A 178 1.99 14.28 19.73
C VAL A 178 2.66 14.22 21.11
N ILE A 179 2.28 13.27 21.96
CA ILE A 179 2.89 13.08 23.29
C ILE A 179 4.38 12.77 23.17
N THR A 180 4.73 11.88 22.24
CA THR A 180 6.14 11.51 22.01
C THR A 180 6.96 12.70 21.52
N ALA A 181 6.42 13.49 20.58
CA ALA A 181 7.06 14.70 20.09
C ALA A 181 7.25 15.73 21.21
N HIS A 182 6.23 15.93 22.04
CA HIS A 182 6.29 16.86 23.17
C HIS A 182 7.43 16.52 24.15
N GLY A 183 7.60 15.25 24.48
CA GLY A 183 8.68 14.80 25.38
C GLY A 183 10.10 15.03 24.84
N LYS A 184 10.26 15.35 23.56
CA LYS A 184 11.56 15.67 22.92
C LYS A 184 11.87 17.16 22.89
N HIS A 185 10.97 18.02 23.37
CA HIS A 185 11.11 19.48 23.40
C HIS A 185 11.60 20.10 22.07
N PRO A 186 10.98 19.79 20.91
CA PRO A 186 11.43 20.31 19.62
C PRO A 186 11.14 21.79 19.48
N SER A 187 11.89 22.47 18.61
CA SER A 187 11.61 23.87 18.24
C SER A 187 10.34 24.01 17.39
N ASP A 188 10.01 22.99 16.60
CA ASP A 188 8.79 22.90 15.80
C ASP A 188 7.99 21.64 16.21
N PHE A 189 6.98 21.88 17.06
CA PHE A 189 6.12 20.81 17.58
C PHE A 189 5.27 20.13 16.50
N LEU A 190 4.80 20.91 15.51
CA LEU A 190 3.99 20.33 14.44
C LEU A 190 4.82 19.41 13.56
N ALA A 191 5.99 19.86 13.12
CA ALA A 191 6.88 19.05 12.31
C ALA A 191 7.29 17.77 13.06
N ALA A 192 7.70 17.88 14.32
CA ALA A 192 8.06 16.72 15.15
C ALA A 192 6.88 15.76 15.34
N SER A 193 5.64 16.26 15.53
CA SER A 193 4.44 15.43 15.67
C SER A 193 4.12 14.70 14.38
N ILE A 194 4.33 15.32 13.21
CA ILE A 194 4.15 14.69 11.89
C ILE A 194 5.15 13.55 11.72
N GLU A 195 6.43 13.77 12.02
CA GLU A 195 7.46 12.73 11.95
C GLU A 195 7.16 11.56 12.90
N GLU A 196 6.76 11.85 14.14
CA GLU A 196 6.40 10.81 15.10
C GLU A 196 5.14 10.03 14.65
N ASN A 197 4.18 10.70 14.00
CA ASN A 197 3.01 10.01 13.45
C ASN A 197 3.40 9.05 12.32
N VAL A 198 4.36 9.42 11.48
CA VAL A 198 4.92 8.51 10.47
C VAL A 198 5.59 7.30 11.13
N ARG A 199 6.44 7.52 12.14
CA ARG A 199 7.10 6.44 12.91
C ARG A 199 6.10 5.53 13.63
N LEU A 200 5.08 6.12 14.22
CA LEU A 200 3.98 5.37 14.85
C LEU A 200 3.23 4.52 13.84
N GLY A 201 2.96 5.05 12.64
CA GLY A 201 2.35 4.31 11.53
C GLY A 201 3.19 3.10 11.12
N MET A 202 4.49 3.29 10.89
CA MET A 202 5.44 2.22 10.57
C MET A 202 5.46 1.13 11.66
N LYS A 203 5.52 1.54 12.94
CA LYS A 203 5.48 0.62 14.08
C LYS A 203 4.16 -0.17 14.11
N ARG A 204 3.02 0.52 13.95
CA ARG A 204 1.69 -0.11 13.99
C ARG A 204 1.51 -1.13 12.86
N LEU A 205 1.91 -0.81 11.63
CA LEU A 205 1.89 -1.76 10.52
C LEU A 205 2.62 -3.05 10.87
N LYS A 206 3.83 -2.95 11.41
CA LYS A 206 4.64 -4.10 11.79
C LYS A 206 4.08 -4.89 12.99
N THR A 207 3.55 -4.20 14.01
CA THR A 207 3.22 -4.84 15.29
C THR A 207 1.75 -5.25 15.42
N LYS A 208 0.85 -4.63 14.64
CA LYS A 208 -0.59 -4.92 14.68
C LYS A 208 -1.02 -5.97 13.65
N SER A 209 -0.16 -6.27 12.67
CA SER A 209 -0.38 -7.33 11.70
C SER A 209 0.72 -8.39 11.80
N LYS A 210 0.30 -9.61 12.10
CA LYS A 210 1.20 -10.78 12.07
C LYS A 210 1.73 -11.03 10.66
N ILE A 211 0.88 -10.91 9.65
CA ILE A 211 1.22 -11.10 8.22
C ILE A 211 2.33 -10.13 7.81
N ILE A 212 2.13 -8.84 8.06
CA ILE A 212 3.13 -7.80 7.72
C ILE A 212 4.41 -8.00 8.55
N GLY A 213 4.28 -8.28 9.84
CA GLY A 213 5.42 -8.53 10.72
C GLY A 213 6.29 -9.70 10.27
N GLU A 214 5.67 -10.82 9.90
CA GLU A 214 6.36 -12.01 9.38
C GLU A 214 7.03 -11.74 8.03
N ALA A 215 6.36 -11.03 7.11
CA ALA A 215 6.95 -10.66 5.82
C ALA A 215 8.19 -9.75 5.99
N VAL A 216 8.15 -8.82 6.96
CA VAL A 216 9.33 -7.98 7.30
C VAL A 216 10.46 -8.81 7.89
N MET A 217 10.17 -9.72 8.82
CA MET A 217 11.19 -10.61 9.42
C MET A 217 11.81 -11.53 8.38
N ALA A 218 11.05 -11.99 7.41
CA ALA A 218 11.53 -12.82 6.30
C ALA A 218 12.32 -12.04 5.23
N GLY A 219 12.48 -10.72 5.38
CA GLY A 219 13.15 -9.88 4.39
C GLY A 219 12.39 -9.70 3.06
N LYS A 220 11.14 -10.15 2.99
CA LYS A 220 10.29 -10.05 1.78
C LYS A 220 9.59 -8.70 1.67
N LEU A 221 9.44 -7.99 2.78
CA LEU A 221 8.77 -6.70 2.86
C LEU A 221 9.63 -5.71 3.63
N LYS A 222 9.70 -4.47 3.15
CA LYS A 222 10.26 -3.34 3.88
C LYS A 222 9.14 -2.36 4.24
N ILE A 223 9.22 -1.75 5.44
CA ILE A 223 8.40 -0.62 5.81
C ILE A 223 9.30 0.60 5.86
N ALA A 224 8.97 1.64 5.11
CA ALA A 224 9.66 2.93 5.10
C ALA A 224 8.70 4.05 5.52
N GLY A 225 9.24 5.19 5.89
CA GLY A 225 8.48 6.39 6.17
C GLY A 225 9.14 7.61 5.57
N GLY A 226 8.34 8.63 5.29
CA GLY A 226 8.82 9.92 4.82
C GLY A 226 7.81 11.02 5.06
N VAL A 227 8.26 12.26 5.03
CA VAL A 227 7.43 13.46 5.14
C VAL A 227 7.58 14.28 3.87
N TYR A 228 6.48 14.47 3.19
CA TYR A 228 6.40 15.29 1.97
C TYR A 228 6.37 16.77 2.32
N ASP A 229 7.25 17.52 1.72
CA ASP A 229 7.32 18.97 1.81
C ASP A 229 6.53 19.59 0.65
N LEU A 230 5.44 20.28 0.98
CA LEU A 230 4.55 20.92 -0.02
C LEU A 230 5.21 22.07 -0.80
N GLU A 231 6.27 22.68 -0.24
CA GLU A 231 6.94 23.82 -0.89
C GLU A 231 7.98 23.33 -1.90
N THR A 232 8.72 22.28 -1.54
CA THR A 232 9.86 21.82 -2.35
C THR A 232 9.55 20.58 -3.20
N GLY A 233 8.42 19.91 -2.95
CA GLY A 233 8.10 18.65 -3.61
C GLY A 233 8.91 17.45 -3.10
N VAL A 234 9.81 17.64 -2.14
CA VAL A 234 10.73 16.61 -1.66
C VAL A 234 10.09 15.76 -0.56
N VAL A 235 10.31 14.45 -0.60
CA VAL A 235 10.02 13.52 0.50
C VAL A 235 11.33 13.22 1.24
N LYS A 236 11.35 13.53 2.53
CA LYS A 236 12.49 13.27 3.44
C LYS A 236 12.19 12.13 4.39
#